data_ca4650e777ed15765fe2bbd1c5a8501b
#
_entry.id   ca4650e777ed15765fe2bbd1c5a8501b
#
_cell.length_a   1.000
_cell.length_b   1.000
_cell.length_c   1.000
_cell.angle_alpha   90.00
_cell.angle_beta   90.00
_cell.angle_gamma   90.00
#
_symmetry.space_group_name_H-M   'P 1'
#
loop_
_entity.id
_entity.type
_entity.pdbx_description
1 polymer ?
#
loop_
_entity_poly.entity_id
_entity_poly.type
_entity_poly.pdbx_seq_one_letter_code
_entity_poly.pdbx_strand_id
1 'polypeptide(L)'
;CQKILTLLLTFSAKNPGMTRLLTGDALAGETERLRERIVQFFSRLEAQLKQVLREAQIREGLKPSISAAALANLLLASCEGRLIQFVRSEFQESPLENWELQWHFLSSHLLTPYSIDTNPVTASAG
;
A
#
# COMPACT_ATOMS: atom_id res chain seq x y z
N CYS A 1 4.52 1.10 -8.66
CA CYS A 1 3.78 1.12 -7.37
C CYS A 1 4.14 2.31 -6.50
N GLN A 2 5.43 2.63 -6.41
CA GLN A 2 5.85 3.75 -5.56
C GLN A 2 5.15 5.05 -5.94
N LYS A 3 5.06 5.32 -7.24
CA LYS A 3 4.46 6.57 -7.73
C LYS A 3 2.98 6.65 -7.34
N ILE A 4 2.25 5.57 -7.52
CA ILE A 4 0.82 5.52 -7.18
C ILE A 4 0.62 5.75 -5.69
N LEU A 5 1.37 5.04 -4.87
CA LEU A 5 1.23 5.14 -3.43
C LEU A 5 1.69 6.50 -2.91
N THR A 6 2.77 7.04 -3.49
CA THR A 6 3.25 8.38 -3.11
C THR A 6 2.20 9.45 -3.43
N LEU A 7 1.50 9.31 -4.55
CA LEU A 7 0.44 10.24 -4.91
C LEU A 7 -0.70 10.18 -3.89
N LEU A 8 -1.08 8.99 -3.47
CA LEU A 8 -2.12 8.83 -2.46
C LEU A 8 -1.72 9.51 -1.15
N LEU A 9 -0.49 9.27 -0.69
CA LEU A 9 -0.01 9.83 0.56
C LEU A 9 0.14 11.35 0.48
N THR A 10 0.62 11.86 -0.65
CA THR A 10 0.80 13.29 -0.86
C THR A 10 -0.56 14.00 -0.87
N PHE A 11 -1.52 13.43 -1.59
CA PHE A 11 -2.86 14.00 -1.64
C PHE A 11 -3.47 14.03 -0.24
N SER A 12 -3.33 12.93 0.50
CA SER A 12 -3.88 12.81 1.84
C SER A 12 -3.25 13.81 2.81
N ALA A 13 -1.93 14.02 2.70
CA ALA A 13 -1.23 14.97 3.56
C ALA A 13 -1.74 16.40 3.34
N LYS A 14 -2.13 16.72 2.11
CA LYS A 14 -2.62 18.05 1.76
C LYS A 14 -4.12 18.23 1.97
N ASN A 15 -4.83 17.15 2.21
CA ASN A 15 -6.29 17.18 2.32
C ASN A 15 -6.77 16.42 3.55
N PRO A 16 -6.55 16.97 4.75
CA PRO A 16 -6.93 16.28 6.00
C PRO A 16 -8.40 15.89 6.06
N GLY A 17 -9.28 16.74 5.59
CA GLY A 17 -10.72 16.46 5.59
C GLY A 17 -11.06 15.25 4.73
N MET A 18 -10.45 15.15 3.54
CA MET A 18 -10.65 14.01 2.66
C MET A 18 -10.05 12.76 3.28
N THR A 19 -8.90 12.89 3.95
CA THR A 19 -8.26 11.77 4.61
C THR A 19 -9.15 11.17 5.68
N ARG A 20 -9.86 12.01 6.44
CA ARG A 20 -10.81 11.52 7.44
C ARG A 20 -11.92 10.70 6.78
N LEU A 21 -12.39 11.12 5.61
CA LEU A 21 -13.39 10.36 4.88
C LEU A 21 -12.82 9.02 4.40
N LEU A 22 -11.62 9.04 3.85
CA LEU A 22 -10.99 7.82 3.32
C LEU A 22 -10.72 6.78 4.40
N THR A 23 -10.39 7.21 5.60
CA THR A 23 -10.12 6.29 6.69
C THR A 23 -11.38 5.83 7.42
N GLY A 24 -12.53 6.39 7.06
CA GLY A 24 -13.78 6.05 7.70
C GLY A 24 -14.05 6.82 8.98
N ASP A 25 -13.13 7.66 9.41
CA ASP A 25 -13.28 8.38 10.68
C ASP A 25 -14.47 9.33 10.68
N ALA A 26 -14.78 9.92 9.53
CA ALA A 26 -15.87 10.87 9.40
C ALA A 26 -17.14 10.27 8.80
N LEU A 27 -17.24 8.94 8.74
CA LEU A 27 -18.39 8.28 8.12
C LEU A 27 -19.54 8.00 9.08
N ALA A 28 -19.37 8.27 10.36
CA ALA A 28 -20.46 8.07 11.32
C ALA A 28 -21.60 9.02 10.94
N GLY A 29 -22.75 8.45 10.59
CA GLY A 29 -23.89 9.24 10.17
C GLY A 29 -23.93 9.57 8.69
N GLU A 30 -22.90 9.17 7.92
CA GLU A 30 -22.87 9.41 6.48
C GLU A 30 -23.71 8.38 5.73
N THR A 31 -24.04 8.73 4.48
CA THR A 31 -24.86 7.85 3.68
C THR A 31 -24.09 6.62 3.22
N GLU A 32 -24.85 5.54 3.02
CA GLU A 32 -24.30 4.29 2.48
C GLU A 32 -23.62 4.52 1.13
N ARG A 33 -24.15 5.47 0.34
CA ARG A 33 -23.59 5.79 -0.97
C ARG A 33 -22.13 6.27 -0.87
N LEU A 34 -21.84 7.12 0.11
CA LEU A 34 -20.48 7.61 0.29
C LEU A 34 -19.54 6.49 0.72
N ARG A 35 -20.01 5.64 1.61
CA ARG A 35 -19.23 4.48 2.06
C ARG A 35 -18.90 3.56 0.89
N GLU A 36 -19.88 3.30 0.03
CA GLU A 36 -19.68 2.47 -1.15
C GLU A 36 -18.65 3.07 -2.11
N ARG A 37 -18.68 4.38 -2.29
CA ARG A 37 -17.71 5.06 -3.16
C ARG A 37 -16.29 4.92 -2.64
N ILE A 38 -16.13 4.99 -1.33
CA ILE A 38 -14.80 4.84 -0.72
C ILE A 38 -14.30 3.41 -0.89
N VAL A 39 -15.17 2.43 -0.68
CA VAL A 39 -14.82 1.03 -0.89
C VAL A 39 -14.38 0.81 -2.34
N GLN A 40 -15.14 1.38 -3.30
CA GLN A 40 -14.80 1.26 -4.71
C GLN A 40 -13.48 1.93 -5.05
N PHE A 41 -13.20 3.07 -4.45
CA PHE A 41 -11.94 3.77 -4.66
C PHE A 41 -10.75 2.88 -4.29
N PHE A 42 -10.79 2.31 -3.10
CA PHE A 42 -9.70 1.45 -2.64
C PHE A 42 -9.62 0.15 -3.44
N SER A 43 -10.75 -0.41 -3.83
CA SER A 43 -10.76 -1.61 -4.66
C SER A 43 -10.10 -1.37 -6.02
N ARG A 44 -10.38 -0.22 -6.64
CA ARG A 44 -9.76 0.12 -7.92
C ARG A 44 -8.27 0.38 -7.76
N LEU A 45 -7.89 1.02 -6.67
CA LEU A 45 -6.48 1.30 -6.39
C LEU A 45 -5.72 -0.01 -6.20
N GLU A 46 -6.29 -0.94 -5.45
CA GLU A 46 -5.67 -2.24 -5.23
C GLU A 46 -5.56 -3.03 -6.53
N ALA A 47 -6.58 -2.99 -7.37
CA ALA A 47 -6.56 -3.66 -8.67
C ALA A 47 -5.47 -3.07 -9.56
N GLN A 48 -5.29 -1.77 -9.52
CA GLN A 48 -4.26 -1.09 -10.29
C GLN A 48 -2.86 -1.49 -9.83
N LEU A 49 -2.66 -1.56 -8.52
CA LEU A 49 -1.38 -2.01 -7.96
C LEU A 49 -1.09 -3.45 -8.37
N LYS A 50 -2.10 -4.30 -8.30
CA LYS A 50 -1.97 -5.70 -8.70
C LYS A 50 -1.55 -5.82 -10.16
N GLN A 51 -2.14 -5.02 -11.03
CA GLN A 51 -1.82 -5.04 -12.45
C GLN A 51 -0.38 -4.59 -12.70
N VAL A 52 0.03 -3.52 -12.05
CA VAL A 52 1.41 -3.01 -12.19
C VAL A 52 2.41 -4.06 -11.71
N LEU A 53 2.10 -4.75 -10.62
CA LEU A 53 2.97 -5.79 -10.09
C LEU A 53 3.06 -6.99 -11.04
N ARG A 54 1.94 -7.39 -11.64
CA ARG A 54 1.95 -8.48 -12.61
C ARG A 54 2.77 -8.14 -13.84
N GLU A 55 2.64 -6.91 -14.33
CA GLU A 55 3.42 -6.47 -15.46
C GLU A 55 4.91 -6.45 -15.16
N ALA A 56 5.28 -6.01 -13.96
CA ALA A 56 6.67 -5.99 -13.55
C ALA A 56 7.22 -7.41 -13.43
N GLN A 57 6.45 -8.34 -12.92
CA GLN A 57 6.86 -9.73 -12.82
C GLN A 57 7.15 -10.32 -14.20
N ILE A 58 6.29 -10.04 -15.16
CA ILE A 58 6.47 -10.55 -16.51
C ILE A 58 7.66 -9.89 -17.20
N ARG A 59 7.71 -8.56 -17.14
CA ARG A 59 8.74 -7.79 -17.85
C ARG A 59 10.13 -8.02 -17.30
N GLU A 60 10.27 -8.13 -16.00
CA GLU A 60 11.56 -8.25 -15.34
C GLU A 60 11.88 -9.63 -14.83
N GLY A 61 11.00 -10.59 -15.07
CA GLY A 61 11.22 -11.95 -14.63
C GLY A 61 11.22 -12.13 -13.12
N LEU A 62 10.54 -11.25 -12.41
CA LEU A 62 10.48 -11.33 -10.96
C LEU A 62 9.48 -12.38 -10.51
N LYS A 63 9.86 -13.11 -9.47
CA LYS A 63 8.97 -14.10 -8.85
C LYS A 63 8.92 -13.83 -7.36
N PRO A 64 8.03 -12.96 -6.92
CA PRO A 64 7.93 -12.67 -5.50
C PRO A 64 7.43 -13.89 -4.74
N SER A 65 7.72 -13.92 -3.46
CA SER A 65 7.33 -15.05 -2.62
C SER A 65 5.83 -15.12 -2.35
N ILE A 66 5.09 -14.06 -2.65
CA ILE A 66 3.64 -14.04 -2.51
C ILE A 66 3.02 -13.58 -3.82
N SER A 67 1.71 -13.83 -3.98
CA SER A 67 1.01 -13.46 -5.21
C SER A 67 0.95 -11.94 -5.38
N ALA A 68 0.76 -11.51 -6.63
CA ALA A 68 0.60 -10.09 -6.92
C ALA A 68 -0.59 -9.50 -6.16
N ALA A 69 -1.66 -10.28 -6.00
CA ALA A 69 -2.83 -9.83 -5.27
C ALA A 69 -2.51 -9.61 -3.78
N ALA A 70 -1.81 -10.55 -3.16
CA ALA A 70 -1.43 -10.43 -1.76
C ALA A 70 -0.46 -9.28 -1.54
N LEU A 71 0.47 -9.10 -2.47
CA LEU A 71 1.44 -8.02 -2.37
C LEU A 71 0.76 -6.65 -2.54
N ALA A 72 -0.17 -6.53 -3.50
CA ALA A 72 -0.91 -5.30 -3.69
C ALA A 72 -1.68 -4.92 -2.43
N ASN A 73 -2.32 -5.90 -1.80
CA ASN A 73 -3.06 -5.67 -0.56
C ASN A 73 -2.12 -5.22 0.56
N LEU A 74 -0.97 -5.87 0.69
CA LEU A 74 0.00 -5.50 1.72
C LEU A 74 0.49 -4.05 1.56
N LEU A 75 0.83 -3.67 0.34
CA LEU A 75 1.29 -2.32 0.06
C LEU A 75 0.21 -1.29 0.33
N LEU A 76 -1.01 -1.58 -0.09
CA LEU A 76 -2.12 -0.67 0.15
C LEU A 76 -2.43 -0.57 1.64
N ALA A 77 -2.46 -1.68 2.35
CA ALA A 77 -2.72 -1.70 3.79
C ALA A 77 -1.67 -0.90 4.55
N SER A 78 -0.42 -0.97 4.11
CA SER A 78 0.65 -0.19 4.69
C SER A 78 0.39 1.31 4.55
N CYS A 79 -0.10 1.73 3.38
CA CYS A 79 -0.42 3.13 3.15
C CYS A 79 -1.68 3.55 3.90
N GLU A 80 -2.69 2.70 3.96
CA GLU A 80 -3.89 3.02 4.72
C GLU A 80 -3.56 3.20 6.20
N GLY A 81 -2.64 2.39 6.73
CA GLY A 81 -2.18 2.56 8.10
C GLY A 81 -1.56 3.92 8.34
N ARG A 82 -0.82 4.44 7.36
CA ARG A 82 -0.22 5.77 7.45
C ARG A 82 -1.29 6.87 7.48
N LEU A 83 -2.35 6.70 6.70
CA LEU A 83 -3.46 7.64 6.70
C LEU A 83 -4.16 7.64 8.06
N ILE A 84 -4.34 6.47 8.64
CA ILE A 84 -4.95 6.34 9.96
C ILE A 84 -4.09 7.01 11.02
N GLN A 85 -2.78 6.83 10.96
CA GLN A 85 -1.86 7.50 11.88
C GLN A 85 -1.93 9.01 11.76
N PHE A 86 -2.06 9.51 10.53
CA PHE A 86 -2.19 10.93 10.28
C PHE A 86 -3.44 11.49 10.96
N VAL A 87 -4.58 10.85 10.76
CA VAL A 87 -5.84 11.27 11.36
C VAL A 87 -5.77 11.14 12.89
N ARG A 88 -5.25 10.02 13.38
CA ARG A 88 -5.18 9.75 14.82
C ARG A 88 -4.29 10.75 15.55
N SER A 89 -3.25 11.25 14.89
CA SER A 89 -2.35 12.24 15.48
C SER A 89 -2.87 13.67 15.33
N GLU A 90 -4.11 13.82 14.92
CA GLU A 90 -4.69 15.13 14.63
C GLU A 90 -3.88 15.86 13.58
N PHE A 91 -3.49 15.11 12.54
CA PHE A 91 -2.77 15.61 11.37
C PHE A 91 -1.36 16.11 11.66
N GLN A 92 -0.75 15.65 12.75
CA GLN A 92 0.61 16.03 13.10
C GLN A 92 1.65 15.10 12.48
N GLU A 93 1.33 13.80 12.36
CA GLU A 93 2.24 12.84 11.78
C GLU A 93 1.95 12.65 10.30
N SER A 94 2.74 13.30 9.44
CA SER A 94 2.53 13.24 8.00
C SER A 94 2.57 11.82 7.45
N PRO A 95 1.67 11.48 6.53
CA PRO A 95 1.71 10.16 5.87
C PRO A 95 2.99 9.94 5.08
N LEU A 96 3.70 11.01 4.74
CA LEU A 96 4.95 10.91 3.97
C LEU A 96 6.18 10.74 4.84
N GLU A 97 6.04 10.89 6.16
CA GLU A 97 7.18 10.75 7.04
C GLU A 97 7.76 9.34 6.96
N ASN A 98 9.05 9.25 6.72
CA ASN A 98 9.76 7.98 6.55
C ASN A 98 9.30 7.14 5.36
N TRP A 99 8.45 7.70 4.49
CA TRP A 99 7.89 6.91 3.40
C TRP A 99 8.94 6.40 2.42
N GLU A 100 9.85 7.25 1.98
CA GLU A 100 10.87 6.82 1.04
C GLU A 100 11.77 5.74 1.62
N LEU A 101 12.15 5.91 2.87
CA LEU A 101 12.99 4.94 3.56
C LEU A 101 12.28 3.59 3.68
N GLN A 102 11.01 3.63 4.07
CA GLN A 102 10.23 2.42 4.23
C GLN A 102 9.91 1.77 2.89
N TRP A 103 9.64 2.57 1.87
CA TRP A 103 9.43 2.02 0.53
C TRP A 103 10.68 1.32 0.02
N HIS A 104 11.85 1.91 0.23
CA HIS A 104 13.09 1.31 -0.19
C HIS A 104 13.28 -0.05 0.50
N PHE A 105 12.99 -0.12 1.78
CA PHE A 105 13.07 -1.37 2.53
C PHE A 105 12.09 -2.40 1.99
N LEU A 106 10.84 -2.02 1.82
CA LEU A 106 9.80 -2.92 1.32
C LEU A 106 10.13 -3.43 -0.08
N SER A 107 10.50 -2.53 -0.99
CA SER A 107 10.75 -2.91 -2.37
C SER A 107 11.97 -3.81 -2.50
N SER A 108 12.99 -3.61 -1.69
CA SER A 108 14.18 -4.44 -1.77
C SER A 108 13.95 -5.85 -1.23
N HIS A 109 12.94 -6.04 -0.39
CA HIS A 109 12.65 -7.35 0.19
C HIS A 109 11.48 -8.07 -0.48
N LEU A 110 10.47 -7.31 -0.88
CA LEU A 110 9.25 -7.88 -1.42
C LEU A 110 9.26 -8.03 -2.94
N LEU A 111 10.07 -7.21 -3.62
CA LEU A 111 10.13 -7.20 -5.07
C LEU A 111 11.43 -7.74 -5.63
N THR A 112 12.24 -8.38 -4.82
CA THR A 112 13.46 -9.02 -5.31
C THR A 112 13.12 -10.25 -6.13
N PRO A 113 13.94 -10.61 -7.12
CA PRO A 113 13.73 -11.84 -7.87
C PRO A 113 13.72 -13.03 -6.92
N TYR A 114 12.83 -13.95 -7.18
CA TYR A 114 12.74 -15.16 -6.37
C TYR A 114 14.02 -15.97 -6.56
N SER A 115 14.71 -16.21 -5.47
CA SER A 115 15.93 -17.00 -5.49
C SER A 115 15.60 -18.40 -5.07
N ILE A 116 15.40 -19.23 -6.06
CA ILE A 116 15.02 -20.58 -5.80
C ILE A 116 16.12 -21.41 -5.23
N ASP A 117 17.29 -21.00 -5.51
CA ASP A 117 18.43 -21.65 -4.99
C ASP A 117 18.57 -21.39 -3.54
N THR A 118 17.71 -20.64 -2.97
CA THR A 118 17.69 -20.47 -1.55
C THR A 118 17.77 -21.85 -0.97
N ASN A 119 18.90 -22.18 -0.53
CA ASN A 119 19.15 -23.49 0.00
C ASN A 119 18.16 -23.78 1.11
N PRO A 120 17.38 -24.82 0.99
CA PRO A 120 16.39 -25.13 2.01
C PRO A 120 17.00 -25.28 3.39
N VAL A 121 18.20 -25.78 3.45
CA VAL A 121 18.88 -25.91 4.72
C VAL A 121 19.17 -24.57 5.33
N THR A 122 19.61 -23.64 4.50
CA THR A 122 19.87 -22.29 4.95
C THR A 122 18.57 -21.63 5.40
N ALA A 123 17.51 -21.80 4.64
CA ALA A 123 16.23 -21.23 4.97
C ALA A 123 15.70 -21.80 6.29
N SER A 124 15.88 -23.08 6.50
CA SER A 124 15.39 -23.70 7.73
C SER A 124 16.25 -23.37 8.93
N ALA A 125 17.50 -23.04 8.71
CA ALA A 125 18.38 -22.67 9.79
C ALA A 125 18.14 -21.23 10.26
N GLY A 126 17.55 -20.46 9.39
CA GLY A 126 17.25 -19.07 9.67
C GLY A 126 16.04 -18.87 10.60
#